data_a6669e4734acd53e57ec871afcc1cf8b
#
_entry.id   a6669e4734acd53e57ec871afcc1cf8b
#
_cell.length_a   1.000
_cell.length_b   1.000
_cell.length_c   1.000
_cell.angle_alpha   90.00
_cell.angle_beta   90.00
_cell.angle_gamma   90.00
#
_symmetry.space_group_name_H-M   'P 1'
#
loop_
_entity.id
_entity.type
_entity.pdbx_description
1 polymer ?
#
loop_
_entity_poly.entity_id
_entity_poly.type
_entity_poly.pdbx_seq_one_letter_code
_entity_poly.pdbx_strand_id
1 'polypeptide(L)'
;ANWDEAERVPFWSALDFIGVDAYAPIATKSGAREPELCLAWNLLAKRLEALSKRTGKRVILTELGYRSTRDAAMAPATWPEADPHPLFDGAEQASVFRAAFSTLWGQPWLAGVYVWKWFTDGRDENGPTDFSPAGKPAEAVIGDYYRRDVR
;
A
#
# COMPACT_ATOMS: atom_id res chain seq x y z
N ALA A 1 10.31 -2.80 8.25
CA ALA A 1 10.44 -4.21 7.81
C ALA A 1 9.46 -4.50 6.69
N ASN A 2 9.81 -5.44 5.82
CA ASN A 2 8.86 -5.89 4.80
C ASN A 2 7.63 -6.57 5.42
N TRP A 3 6.52 -6.55 4.71
CA TRP A 3 5.22 -7.12 5.13
C TRP A 3 5.28 -8.60 5.51
N ASP A 4 6.20 -9.38 4.93
CA ASP A 4 6.40 -10.81 5.17
C ASP A 4 7.40 -11.10 6.31
N GLU A 5 8.11 -10.09 6.79
CA GLU A 5 9.13 -10.20 7.85
C GLU A 5 8.69 -9.57 9.16
N ALA A 6 7.75 -8.63 9.14
CA ALA A 6 7.37 -7.82 10.29
C ALA A 6 7.03 -8.64 11.55
N GLU A 7 6.41 -9.81 11.40
CA GLU A 7 6.07 -10.68 12.51
C GLU A 7 7.27 -11.35 13.18
N ARG A 8 8.42 -11.41 12.50
CA ARG A 8 9.66 -12.07 12.98
C ARG A 8 10.63 -11.13 13.67
N VAL A 9 10.39 -9.81 13.59
CA VAL A 9 11.24 -8.82 14.24
C VAL A 9 11.05 -8.89 15.76
N PRO A 10 12.12 -9.18 16.55
CA PRO A 10 11.98 -9.46 17.98
C PRO A 10 11.98 -8.21 18.87
N PHE A 11 12.32 -7.04 18.32
CA PHE A 11 12.59 -5.83 19.11
C PHE A 11 11.54 -4.72 18.93
N TRP A 12 10.34 -5.02 18.40
CA TRP A 12 9.28 -4.01 18.25
C TRP A 12 8.90 -3.32 19.56
N SER A 13 9.00 -4.03 20.68
CA SER A 13 8.70 -3.46 22.00
C SER A 13 9.64 -2.30 22.41
N ALA A 14 10.85 -2.25 21.85
CA ALA A 14 11.83 -1.19 22.07
C ALA A 14 11.60 0.06 21.21
N LEU A 15 10.67 0.02 20.25
CA LEU A 15 10.36 1.10 19.32
C LEU A 15 9.02 1.73 19.66
N ASP A 16 8.77 2.94 19.16
CA ASP A 16 7.49 3.64 19.35
C ASP A 16 6.38 3.10 18.47
N PHE A 17 6.73 2.65 17.26
CA PHE A 17 5.81 2.09 16.27
C PHE A 17 6.39 0.86 15.59
N ILE A 18 5.50 0.08 14.97
CA ILE A 18 5.87 -0.98 14.03
C ILE A 18 5.86 -0.37 12.63
N GLY A 19 7.01 -0.30 11.96
CA GLY A 19 7.11 0.19 10.57
C GLY A 19 7.05 -0.96 9.58
N VAL A 20 6.12 -0.89 8.62
CA VAL A 20 5.92 -1.95 7.62
C VAL A 20 5.87 -1.39 6.21
N ASP A 21 6.69 -1.95 5.32
CA ASP A 21 6.66 -1.69 3.88
C ASP A 21 5.69 -2.68 3.24
N ALA A 22 4.53 -2.17 2.81
CA ALA A 22 3.34 -2.97 2.54
C ALA A 22 3.19 -3.33 1.05
N TYR A 23 4.14 -4.12 0.52
CA TYR A 23 4.14 -4.59 -0.87
C TYR A 23 3.66 -6.04 -1.03
N ALA A 24 2.70 -6.46 -0.21
CA ALA A 24 2.11 -7.79 -0.34
C ALA A 24 1.34 -7.93 -1.66
N PRO A 25 1.53 -9.02 -2.41
CA PRO A 25 0.62 -9.36 -3.50
C PRO A 25 -0.81 -9.51 -2.99
N ILE A 26 -1.74 -8.79 -3.59
CA ILE A 26 -3.16 -8.78 -3.21
C ILE A 26 -4.08 -9.34 -4.30
N ALA A 27 -3.50 -9.85 -5.38
CA ALA A 27 -4.19 -10.57 -6.44
C ALA A 27 -3.30 -11.66 -7.03
N THR A 28 -3.93 -12.66 -7.64
CA THR A 28 -3.26 -13.74 -8.38
C THR A 28 -3.40 -13.59 -9.89
N LYS A 29 -4.17 -12.60 -10.35
CA LYS A 29 -4.41 -12.28 -11.77
C LYS A 29 -4.67 -10.79 -11.93
N SER A 30 -4.39 -10.25 -13.11
CA SER A 30 -4.74 -8.88 -13.49
C SER A 30 -6.26 -8.66 -13.47
N GLY A 31 -6.68 -7.41 -13.19
CA GLY A 31 -8.09 -7.03 -13.21
C GLY A 31 -8.92 -7.71 -12.12
N ALA A 32 -8.32 -7.99 -10.98
CA ALA A 32 -9.04 -8.44 -9.80
C ALA A 32 -10.05 -7.35 -9.37
N ARG A 33 -11.26 -7.77 -9.05
CA ARG A 33 -12.31 -6.83 -8.64
C ARG A 33 -12.06 -6.29 -7.23
N GLU A 34 -12.53 -5.10 -6.95
CA GLU A 34 -12.36 -4.44 -5.66
C GLU A 34 -12.73 -5.32 -4.44
N PRO A 35 -13.82 -6.12 -4.43
CA PRO A 35 -14.09 -7.02 -3.31
C PRO A 35 -13.01 -8.09 -3.08
N GLU A 36 -12.38 -8.58 -4.15
CA GLU A 36 -11.29 -9.55 -4.07
C GLU A 36 -10.03 -8.91 -3.49
N LEU A 37 -9.72 -7.68 -3.91
CA LEU A 37 -8.61 -6.87 -3.38
C LEU A 37 -8.82 -6.53 -1.91
N CYS A 38 -10.04 -6.12 -1.52
CA CYS A 38 -10.39 -5.85 -0.12
C CYS A 38 -10.26 -7.10 0.75
N LEU A 39 -10.63 -8.27 0.25
CA LEU A 39 -10.48 -9.53 0.98
C LEU A 39 -9.00 -9.82 1.27
N ALA A 40 -8.14 -9.66 0.26
CA ALA A 40 -6.69 -9.84 0.44
C ALA A 40 -6.10 -8.84 1.44
N TRP A 41 -6.49 -7.57 1.35
CA TRP A 41 -6.11 -6.55 2.32
C TRP A 41 -6.59 -6.87 3.74
N ASN A 42 -7.81 -7.39 3.91
CA ASN A 42 -8.33 -7.81 5.21
C ASN A 42 -7.47 -8.91 5.85
N LEU A 43 -6.94 -9.84 5.05
CA LEU A 43 -6.04 -10.89 5.56
C LEU A 43 -4.73 -10.29 6.10
N LEU A 44 -4.12 -9.37 5.35
CA LEU A 44 -2.92 -8.67 5.82
C LEU A 44 -3.21 -7.79 7.04
N ALA A 45 -4.32 -7.04 7.03
CA ALA A 45 -4.74 -6.18 8.13
C ALA A 45 -4.91 -6.96 9.44
N LYS A 46 -5.50 -8.15 9.41
CA LYS A 46 -5.62 -9.02 10.59
C LYS A 46 -4.27 -9.45 11.15
N ARG A 47 -3.28 -9.73 10.30
CA ARG A 47 -1.92 -10.08 10.73
C ARG A 47 -1.26 -8.88 11.41
N LEU A 48 -1.36 -7.69 10.83
CA LEU A 48 -0.81 -6.46 11.39
C LEU A 48 -1.50 -6.07 12.70
N GLU A 49 -2.82 -6.22 12.78
CA GLU A 49 -3.58 -6.02 14.02
C GLU A 49 -3.12 -6.98 15.13
N ALA A 50 -2.95 -8.26 14.81
CA ALA A 50 -2.45 -9.26 15.77
C ALA A 50 -1.03 -8.92 16.24
N LEU A 51 -0.16 -8.44 15.35
CA LEU A 51 1.19 -7.98 15.69
C LEU A 51 1.12 -6.76 16.61
N SER A 52 0.28 -5.78 16.30
CA SER A 52 0.04 -4.60 17.12
C SER A 52 -0.43 -4.98 18.53
N LYS A 53 -1.42 -5.87 18.65
CA LYS A 53 -1.92 -6.37 19.94
C LYS A 53 -0.85 -7.09 20.76
N ARG A 54 -0.04 -7.94 20.10
CA ARG A 54 1.02 -8.70 20.76
C ARG A 54 2.12 -7.81 21.31
N THR A 55 2.47 -6.74 20.63
CA THR A 55 3.58 -5.84 20.97
C THR A 55 3.14 -4.62 21.78
N GLY A 56 1.85 -4.31 21.80
CA GLY A 56 1.31 -3.07 22.37
C GLY A 56 1.67 -1.82 21.57
N LYS A 57 2.13 -1.97 20.31
CA LYS A 57 2.57 -0.85 19.45
C LYS A 57 1.66 -0.69 18.25
N ARG A 58 1.37 0.56 17.88
CA ARG A 58 0.61 0.85 16.66
C ARG A 58 1.49 0.65 15.43
N VAL A 59 0.85 0.33 14.31
CA VAL A 59 1.50 0.12 13.00
C VAL A 59 1.50 1.41 12.20
N ILE A 60 2.62 1.71 11.58
CA ILE A 60 2.73 2.68 10.47
C ILE A 60 3.07 1.87 9.22
N LEU A 61 2.30 2.05 8.15
CA LEU A 61 2.78 1.63 6.84
C LEU A 61 3.79 2.68 6.37
N THR A 62 5.06 2.34 6.52
CA THR A 62 6.18 3.20 6.15
C THR A 62 6.30 3.36 4.64
N GLU A 63 5.81 2.35 3.92
CA GLU A 63 5.62 2.41 2.48
C GLU A 63 4.33 1.68 2.09
N LEU A 64 3.50 2.33 1.32
CA LEU A 64 2.38 1.76 0.60
C LEU A 64 2.45 2.28 -0.84
N GLY A 65 2.73 1.42 -1.81
CA GLY A 65 2.91 1.81 -3.19
C GLY A 65 2.46 0.77 -4.19
N TYR A 66 1.94 1.26 -5.30
CA TYR A 66 1.56 0.47 -6.45
C TYR A 66 1.95 1.22 -7.71
N ARG A 67 2.56 0.53 -8.66
CA ARG A 67 2.81 1.08 -9.99
C ARG A 67 1.51 1.30 -10.74
N SER A 68 1.52 2.20 -11.73
CA SER A 68 0.37 2.40 -12.62
C SER A 68 0.38 1.37 -13.74
N THR A 69 0.38 0.09 -13.37
CA THR A 69 0.47 -1.03 -14.31
C THR A 69 -0.65 -2.04 -14.07
N ARG A 70 -0.96 -2.82 -15.12
CA ARG A 70 -2.01 -3.83 -15.08
C ARG A 70 -1.78 -4.96 -14.07
N ASP A 71 -0.55 -5.17 -13.67
CA ASP A 71 -0.11 -6.20 -12.72
C ASP A 71 0.19 -5.65 -11.31
N ALA A 72 -0.14 -4.38 -11.04
CA ALA A 72 0.16 -3.70 -9.79
C ALA A 72 -0.29 -4.48 -8.54
N ALA A 73 -1.47 -5.12 -8.61
CA ALA A 73 -1.99 -5.92 -7.49
C ALA A 73 -1.27 -7.27 -7.31
N MET A 74 -0.64 -7.80 -8.37
CA MET A 74 0.01 -9.12 -8.37
C MET A 74 1.45 -9.06 -7.88
N ALA A 75 2.16 -8.01 -8.28
CA ALA A 75 3.60 -7.86 -8.04
C ALA A 75 3.95 -6.42 -7.62
N PRO A 76 3.38 -5.93 -6.50
CA PRO A 76 3.54 -4.52 -6.09
C PRO A 76 4.98 -4.11 -5.80
N ALA A 77 5.86 -5.07 -5.47
CA ALA A 77 7.27 -4.82 -5.20
C ALA A 77 8.16 -4.80 -6.47
N THR A 78 7.59 -4.98 -7.66
CA THR A 78 8.37 -4.97 -8.90
C THR A 78 8.86 -3.57 -9.22
N TRP A 79 10.18 -3.40 -9.31
CA TRP A 79 10.78 -2.14 -9.72
C TRP A 79 10.60 -1.90 -11.23
N PRO A 80 10.48 -0.64 -11.67
CA PRO A 80 10.32 -0.31 -13.10
C PRO A 80 11.39 -0.93 -14.01
N GLU A 81 12.63 -1.01 -13.54
CA GLU A 81 13.76 -1.55 -14.30
C GLU A 81 13.66 -3.07 -14.51
N ALA A 82 12.91 -3.77 -13.68
CA ALA A 82 12.68 -5.21 -13.79
C ALA A 82 11.53 -5.58 -14.76
N ASP A 83 10.81 -4.58 -15.25
CA ASP A 83 9.67 -4.76 -16.17
C ASP A 83 9.94 -3.99 -17.48
N PRO A 84 10.48 -4.67 -18.50
CA PRO A 84 10.89 -4.00 -19.73
C PRO A 84 9.73 -3.55 -20.63
N HIS A 85 8.50 -4.04 -20.37
CA HIS A 85 7.32 -3.76 -21.19
C HIS A 85 6.07 -3.49 -20.32
N PRO A 86 6.11 -2.49 -19.42
CA PRO A 86 5.01 -2.24 -18.52
C PRO A 86 3.77 -1.77 -19.26
N LEU A 87 2.63 -2.37 -18.97
CA LEU A 87 1.34 -1.95 -19.52
C LEU A 87 0.70 -0.96 -18.57
N PHE A 88 0.62 0.30 -18.99
CA PHE A 88 -0.01 1.36 -18.20
C PHE A 88 -1.47 1.03 -17.87
N ASP A 89 -1.81 1.14 -16.57
CA ASP A 89 -3.17 1.03 -16.06
C ASP A 89 -3.34 1.87 -14.79
N GLY A 90 -3.70 3.14 -14.96
CA GLY A 90 -3.95 4.04 -13.83
C GLY A 90 -5.25 3.71 -13.09
N ALA A 91 -6.19 3.00 -13.71
CA ALA A 91 -7.42 2.56 -13.06
C ALA A 91 -7.13 1.39 -12.10
N GLU A 92 -6.27 0.47 -12.49
CA GLU A 92 -5.79 -0.59 -11.58
C GLU A 92 -5.09 0.01 -10.36
N GLN A 93 -4.16 0.95 -10.56
CA GLN A 93 -3.51 1.67 -9.45
C GLN A 93 -4.54 2.30 -8.50
N ALA A 94 -5.56 2.97 -9.02
CA ALA A 94 -6.61 3.57 -8.20
C ALA A 94 -7.42 2.53 -7.43
N SER A 95 -7.74 1.39 -8.06
CA SER A 95 -8.50 0.30 -7.43
C SER A 95 -7.75 -0.33 -6.28
N VAL A 96 -6.45 -0.58 -6.43
CA VAL A 96 -5.63 -1.18 -5.36
C VAL A 96 -5.45 -0.22 -4.18
N PHE A 97 -5.25 1.08 -4.42
CA PHE A 97 -5.23 2.08 -3.35
C PHE A 97 -6.58 2.19 -2.64
N ARG A 98 -7.70 2.17 -3.38
CA ARG A 98 -9.04 2.21 -2.79
C ARG A 98 -9.29 1.00 -1.89
N ALA A 99 -8.92 -0.20 -2.34
CA ALA A 99 -9.05 -1.41 -1.54
C ALA A 99 -8.19 -1.35 -0.26
N ALA A 100 -6.95 -0.87 -0.35
CA ALA A 100 -6.08 -0.66 0.80
C ALA A 100 -6.71 0.31 1.81
N PHE A 101 -7.04 1.51 1.37
CA PHE A 101 -7.56 2.54 2.27
C PHE A 101 -8.94 2.21 2.83
N SER A 102 -9.85 1.61 2.05
CA SER A 102 -11.17 1.21 2.56
C SER A 102 -11.08 0.15 3.67
N THR A 103 -10.03 -0.66 3.65
CA THR A 103 -9.78 -1.69 4.66
C THR A 103 -9.06 -1.15 5.90
N LEU A 104 -8.12 -0.25 5.69
CA LEU A 104 -7.16 0.17 6.72
C LEU A 104 -7.54 1.46 7.43
N TRP A 105 -8.23 2.39 6.73
CA TRP A 105 -8.48 3.72 7.27
C TRP A 105 -9.41 3.69 8.49
N GLY A 106 -9.00 4.38 9.56
CA GLY A 106 -9.75 4.40 10.80
C GLY A 106 -9.56 3.19 11.72
N GLN A 107 -8.71 2.25 11.34
CA GLN A 107 -8.36 1.14 12.23
C GLN A 107 -7.59 1.65 13.45
N PRO A 108 -8.00 1.31 14.69
CA PRO A 108 -7.40 1.88 15.91
C PRO A 108 -5.93 1.49 16.11
N TRP A 109 -5.51 0.38 15.53
CA TRP A 109 -4.14 -0.10 15.58
C TRP A 109 -3.23 0.56 14.52
N LEU A 110 -3.80 1.22 13.49
CA LEU A 110 -3.03 1.92 12.48
C LEU A 110 -2.72 3.34 12.95
N ALA A 111 -1.46 3.75 12.89
CA ALA A 111 -1.01 5.10 13.24
C ALA A 111 -0.89 6.01 12.02
N GLY A 112 -0.64 5.46 10.85
CA GLY A 112 -0.51 6.24 9.62
C GLY A 112 -0.07 5.39 8.43
N VAL A 113 -0.13 6.02 7.25
CA VAL A 113 0.30 5.43 5.98
C VAL A 113 1.14 6.46 5.25
N TYR A 114 2.29 6.05 4.72
CA TYR A 114 3.10 6.84 3.80
C TYR A 114 3.02 6.23 2.41
N VAL A 115 2.65 7.07 1.43
CA VAL A 115 2.53 6.63 0.04
C VAL A 115 3.90 6.61 -0.62
N TRP A 116 4.29 5.48 -1.16
CA TRP A 116 5.46 5.31 -2.00
C TRP A 116 5.06 5.31 -3.48
N LYS A 117 5.49 6.27 -4.28
CA LYS A 117 6.26 7.46 -3.91
C LYS A 117 5.59 8.69 -4.49
N TRP A 118 5.88 9.85 -3.92
CA TRP A 118 5.37 11.11 -4.41
C TRP A 118 6.54 12.07 -4.67
N PHE A 119 6.64 12.57 -5.90
CA PHE A 119 7.66 13.55 -6.26
C PHE A 119 7.13 14.97 -6.10
N THR A 120 7.90 15.83 -5.45
CA THR A 120 7.53 17.23 -5.22
C THR A 120 7.57 18.10 -6.47
N ASP A 121 8.33 17.68 -7.48
CA ASP A 121 8.45 18.37 -8.78
C ASP A 121 7.48 17.84 -9.84
N GLY A 122 6.63 16.87 -9.49
CA GLY A 122 5.61 16.30 -10.34
C GLY A 122 6.14 15.39 -11.47
N ARG A 123 7.42 15.04 -11.45
CA ARG A 123 8.01 14.15 -12.45
C ARG A 123 8.00 12.70 -11.97
N ASP A 124 7.60 11.78 -12.84
CA ASP A 124 7.84 10.36 -12.67
C ASP A 124 9.19 10.00 -13.27
N GLU A 125 10.14 9.51 -12.48
CA GLU A 125 11.50 9.16 -12.95
C GLU A 125 11.47 8.08 -14.02
N ASN A 126 10.55 7.12 -13.92
CA ASN A 126 10.41 5.99 -14.82
C ASN A 126 9.15 6.10 -15.71
N GLY A 127 8.65 7.33 -15.92
CA GLY A 127 7.52 7.59 -16.77
C GLY A 127 6.15 7.21 -16.18
N PRO A 128 5.10 7.15 -17.01
CA PRO A 128 3.72 7.06 -16.53
C PRO A 128 3.39 5.77 -15.79
N THR A 129 4.20 4.73 -15.92
CA THR A 129 3.99 3.42 -15.26
C THR A 129 4.66 3.31 -13.89
N ASP A 130 5.32 4.36 -13.42
CA ASP A 130 5.95 4.40 -12.10
C ASP A 130 4.93 4.49 -10.96
N PHE A 131 5.41 4.46 -9.74
CA PHE A 131 4.63 4.44 -8.49
C PHE A 131 3.86 5.73 -8.21
N SER A 132 4.33 6.89 -8.70
CA SER A 132 3.69 8.17 -8.39
C SER A 132 2.22 8.18 -8.78
N PRO A 133 1.30 8.52 -7.86
CA PRO A 133 -0.11 8.71 -8.17
C PRO A 133 -0.43 10.08 -8.75
N ALA A 134 0.52 11.02 -8.76
CA ALA A 134 0.32 12.40 -9.20
C ALA A 134 -0.18 12.48 -10.63
N GLY A 135 -1.26 13.23 -10.86
CA GLY A 135 -1.91 13.35 -12.16
C GLY A 135 -2.66 12.11 -12.65
N LYS A 136 -2.79 11.08 -11.82
CA LYS A 136 -3.45 9.80 -12.13
C LYS A 136 -4.72 9.61 -11.29
N PRO A 137 -5.64 8.71 -11.66
CA PRO A 137 -6.88 8.47 -10.89
C PRO A 137 -6.65 8.13 -9.40
N ALA A 138 -5.51 7.53 -9.07
CA ALA A 138 -5.13 7.20 -7.70
C ALA A 138 -4.92 8.43 -6.81
N GLU A 139 -4.50 9.57 -7.37
CA GLU A 139 -4.35 10.83 -6.62
C GLU A 139 -5.66 11.25 -5.94
N ALA A 140 -6.78 11.20 -6.67
CA ALA A 140 -8.08 11.53 -6.12
C ALA A 140 -8.48 10.57 -4.99
N VAL A 141 -8.25 9.28 -5.18
CA VAL A 141 -8.53 8.26 -4.15
C VAL A 141 -7.75 8.56 -2.87
N ILE A 142 -6.45 8.76 -2.99
CA ILE A 142 -5.57 9.06 -1.84
C ILE A 142 -6.02 10.35 -1.15
N GLY A 143 -6.21 11.42 -1.94
CA GLY A 143 -6.63 12.73 -1.41
C GLY A 143 -7.97 12.67 -0.69
N ASP A 144 -8.92 11.85 -1.14
CA ASP A 144 -10.22 11.69 -0.48
C ASP A 144 -10.07 11.07 0.91
N TYR A 145 -9.18 10.09 1.08
CA TYR A 145 -8.93 9.49 2.40
C TYR A 145 -8.17 10.43 3.32
N TYR A 146 -7.13 11.11 2.86
CA TYR A 146 -6.34 12.03 3.70
C TYR A 146 -7.10 13.28 4.13
N ARG A 147 -8.19 13.65 3.44
CA ARG A 147 -9.10 14.74 3.86
C ARG A 147 -10.14 14.31 4.88
N ARG A 148 -10.29 13.01 5.16
CA ARG A 148 -11.23 12.54 6.18
C ARG A 148 -10.63 12.75 7.57
N ASP A 149 -11.41 13.32 8.47
CA ASP A 149 -11.01 13.38 9.86
C ASP A 149 -10.84 11.95 10.41
N VAL A 150 -9.65 11.65 10.86
CA VAL A 150 -9.38 10.41 11.61
C VAL A 150 -9.84 10.69 13.04
N ARG A 151 -11.02 10.19 13.40
CA ARG A 151 -11.53 10.27 14.78
C ARG A 151 -10.92 9.21 15.67
#